data_eee3e356aafd3e799eaa17cde3d7c03d
#
_entry.id   eee3e356aafd3e799eaa17cde3d7c03d
#
_cell.length_a   1.000
_cell.length_b   1.000
_cell.length_c   1.000
_cell.angle_alpha   90.00
_cell.angle_beta   90.00
_cell.angle_gamma   90.00
#
_symmetry.space_group_name_H-M   'P 1'
#
loop_
_entity.id
_entity.type
_entity.pdbx_description
1 polymer ?
#
loop_
_entity_poly.entity_id
_entity_poly.type
_entity_poly.pdbx_seq_one_letter_code
_entity_poly.pdbx_strand_id
1 'polypeptide(L)'
;MRLSYVEPASPVTEAIRTRRGGELNELDRTLLHSLPIAAGWNILLGAVRTQTSIQADLRELAICRVAALNGAWFEWKHHCPLALEAGVDNTLMQLVKRGKQWDLSGMEDMECGTLRWTILRYVDCMTLNVHVTQDLFDDLRLWMDDKEIVELTAIVASYNMVSRFLVALDVGEMNKCN
;
A
#
# COMPACT_ATOMS: atom_id res chain seq x y z
N MET A 1 -9.52 17.85 1.29
CA MET A 1 -10.61 16.88 1.02
C MET A 1 -11.64 17.46 0.09
N ARG A 2 -12.13 16.69 -0.90
CA ARG A 2 -13.11 17.18 -1.90
C ARG A 2 -14.56 16.90 -1.51
N LEU A 3 -14.79 16.02 -0.52
CA LEU A 3 -16.11 15.67 0.03
C LEU A 3 -16.09 15.84 1.55
N SER A 4 -17.22 16.16 2.16
CA SER A 4 -17.33 16.17 3.63
C SER A 4 -17.16 14.76 4.20
N TYR A 5 -16.58 14.63 5.38
CA TYR A 5 -16.54 13.36 6.10
C TYR A 5 -17.91 13.02 6.71
N VAL A 6 -18.27 11.72 6.67
CA VAL A 6 -19.56 11.26 7.19
C VAL A 6 -19.39 10.07 8.13
N GLU A 7 -20.31 9.93 9.09
CA GLU A 7 -20.41 8.79 10.02
C GLU A 7 -21.88 8.35 10.17
N PRO A 8 -22.47 7.74 9.13
CA PRO A 8 -23.87 7.28 9.24
C PRO A 8 -23.96 6.12 10.25
N ALA A 9 -25.01 6.11 11.06
CA ALA A 9 -25.31 4.99 11.93
C ALA A 9 -25.68 3.77 11.09
N SER A 10 -24.81 2.75 11.10
CA SER A 10 -25.03 1.52 10.32
C SER A 10 -24.20 0.36 10.87
N PRO A 11 -24.61 -0.91 10.62
CA PRO A 11 -23.78 -2.07 10.96
C PRO A 11 -22.40 -2.06 10.29
N VAL A 12 -22.27 -1.49 9.09
CA VAL A 12 -21.00 -1.35 8.38
C VAL A 12 -20.09 -0.37 9.12
N THR A 13 -20.61 0.77 9.55
CA THR A 13 -19.86 1.75 10.34
C THR A 13 -19.31 1.12 11.61
N GLU A 14 -20.13 0.38 12.34
CA GLU A 14 -19.73 -0.26 13.58
C GLU A 14 -18.70 -1.39 13.36
N ALA A 15 -18.83 -2.16 12.28
CA ALA A 15 -17.85 -3.18 11.93
C ALA A 15 -16.47 -2.56 11.64
N ILE A 16 -16.42 -1.43 10.91
CA ILE A 16 -15.18 -0.71 10.63
C ILE A 16 -14.60 -0.12 11.92
N ARG A 17 -15.43 0.51 12.74
CA ARG A 17 -15.04 1.08 14.05
C ARG A 17 -14.42 0.02 14.96
N THR A 18 -15.07 -1.15 15.08
CA THR A 18 -14.57 -2.28 15.88
C THR A 18 -13.20 -2.75 15.40
N ARG A 19 -13.03 -2.93 14.08
CA ARG A 19 -11.74 -3.32 13.50
C ARG A 19 -10.63 -2.30 13.76
N ARG A 20 -10.97 -1.00 13.85
CA ARG A 20 -10.04 0.11 14.10
C ARG A 20 -9.72 0.32 15.60
N GLY A 21 -10.38 -0.37 16.51
CA GLY A 21 -10.19 -0.16 17.95
C GLY A 21 -10.97 1.02 18.52
N GLY A 22 -12.03 1.48 17.84
CA GLY A 22 -12.96 2.47 18.35
C GLY A 22 -13.13 3.74 17.54
N GLU A 23 -12.15 4.14 16.74
CA GLU A 23 -12.20 5.37 15.96
C GLU A 23 -12.14 5.13 14.45
N LEU A 24 -12.85 5.97 13.70
CA LEU A 24 -12.82 6.00 12.25
C LEU A 24 -11.79 7.04 11.77
N ASN A 25 -10.96 6.67 10.81
CA ASN A 25 -10.08 7.64 10.18
C ASN A 25 -10.76 8.33 8.97
N GLU A 26 -10.07 9.26 8.35
CA GLU A 26 -10.56 10.06 7.23
C GLU A 26 -10.93 9.19 6.01
N LEU A 27 -10.19 8.11 5.75
CA LEU A 27 -10.52 7.17 4.68
C LEU A 27 -11.81 6.42 4.97
N ASP A 28 -12.01 5.93 6.19
CA ASP A 28 -13.23 5.23 6.59
C ASP A 28 -14.46 6.16 6.42
N ARG A 29 -14.36 7.39 6.91
CA ARG A 29 -15.40 8.43 6.81
C ARG A 29 -15.69 8.85 5.38
N THR A 30 -14.72 8.72 4.48
CA THR A 30 -14.91 8.96 3.04
C THR A 30 -15.64 7.79 2.38
N LEU A 31 -15.22 6.56 2.67
CA LEU A 31 -15.84 5.34 2.14
C LEU A 31 -17.30 5.18 2.56
N LEU A 32 -17.66 5.65 3.77
CA LEU A 32 -19.00 5.56 4.33
C LEU A 32 -20.07 6.38 3.58
N HIS A 33 -19.70 7.20 2.61
CA HIS A 33 -20.67 7.74 1.63
C HIS A 33 -21.36 6.62 0.83
N SER A 34 -20.71 5.45 0.69
CA SER A 34 -21.28 4.28 0.04
C SER A 34 -21.08 3.05 0.91
N LEU A 35 -22.09 2.69 1.68
CA LEU A 35 -22.02 1.55 2.61
C LEU A 35 -21.62 0.23 1.93
N PRO A 36 -22.11 -0.12 0.71
CA PRO A 36 -21.66 -1.34 0.02
C PRO A 36 -20.17 -1.31 -0.33
N ILE A 37 -19.65 -0.17 -0.77
CA ILE A 37 -18.22 -0.02 -1.08
C ILE A 37 -17.39 -0.09 0.20
N ALA A 38 -17.79 0.59 1.26
CA ALA A 38 -17.11 0.54 2.57
C ALA A 38 -17.05 -0.88 3.13
N ALA A 39 -18.14 -1.66 3.02
CA ALA A 39 -18.19 -3.04 3.46
C ALA A 39 -17.21 -3.94 2.68
N GLY A 40 -17.25 -3.90 1.34
CA GLY A 40 -16.35 -4.67 0.47
C GLY A 40 -14.89 -4.29 0.68
N TRP A 41 -14.60 -2.99 0.81
CA TRP A 41 -13.27 -2.47 1.12
C TRP A 41 -12.75 -3.00 2.46
N ASN A 42 -13.59 -2.96 3.50
CA ASN A 42 -13.22 -3.44 4.83
C ASN A 42 -12.85 -4.92 4.83
N ILE A 43 -13.58 -5.76 4.08
CA ILE A 43 -13.30 -7.19 3.95
C ILE A 43 -11.99 -7.41 3.18
N LEU A 44 -11.85 -6.85 1.98
CA LEU A 44 -10.68 -7.04 1.14
C LEU A 44 -9.40 -6.55 1.82
N LEU A 45 -9.40 -5.30 2.28
CA LEU A 45 -8.20 -4.73 2.92
C LEU A 45 -7.92 -5.34 4.30
N GLY A 46 -8.93 -5.88 4.96
CA GLY A 46 -8.76 -6.72 6.15
C GLY A 46 -7.94 -7.96 5.81
N ALA A 47 -8.36 -8.73 4.79
CA ALA A 47 -7.64 -9.92 4.34
C ALA A 47 -6.21 -9.60 3.90
N VAL A 48 -6.03 -8.60 3.05
CA VAL A 48 -4.71 -8.17 2.52
C VAL A 48 -3.72 -7.81 3.63
N ARG A 49 -4.18 -7.15 4.71
CA ARG A 49 -3.29 -6.70 5.80
C ARG A 49 -3.01 -7.73 6.87
N THR A 50 -3.97 -8.62 7.15
CA THR A 50 -3.91 -9.44 8.37
C THR A 50 -4.02 -10.94 8.12
N GLN A 51 -4.30 -11.39 6.89
CA GLN A 51 -4.55 -12.80 6.58
C GLN A 51 -3.60 -13.35 5.51
N THR A 52 -2.67 -12.53 4.98
CA THR A 52 -1.61 -12.98 4.08
C THR A 52 -0.44 -13.57 4.87
N SER A 53 0.31 -14.47 4.23
CA SER A 53 1.54 -15.06 4.79
C SER A 53 2.77 -14.18 4.57
N ILE A 54 2.67 -13.10 3.79
CA ILE A 54 3.76 -12.16 3.53
C ILE A 54 4.22 -11.52 4.83
N GLN A 55 5.51 -11.56 5.09
CA GLN A 55 6.13 -10.95 6.27
C GLN A 55 5.80 -9.45 6.34
N ALA A 56 5.64 -8.95 7.55
CA ALA A 56 5.17 -7.58 7.78
C ALA A 56 6.09 -6.53 7.15
N ASP A 57 7.41 -6.72 7.25
CA ASP A 57 8.40 -5.81 6.66
C ASP A 57 8.28 -5.75 5.13
N LEU A 58 8.13 -6.89 4.45
CA LEU A 58 7.97 -6.96 2.99
C LEU A 58 6.63 -6.36 2.54
N ARG A 59 5.56 -6.65 3.28
CA ARG A 59 4.24 -6.10 3.00
C ARG A 59 4.23 -4.58 3.13
N GLU A 60 4.71 -4.04 4.25
CA GLU A 60 4.71 -2.60 4.48
C GLU A 60 5.69 -1.88 3.54
N LEU A 61 6.82 -2.50 3.19
CA LEU A 61 7.76 -2.00 2.17
C LEU A 61 7.07 -1.83 0.82
N ALA A 62 6.33 -2.86 0.36
CA ALA A 62 5.59 -2.82 -0.90
C ALA A 62 4.50 -1.74 -0.88
N ILE A 63 3.73 -1.63 0.21
CA ILE A 63 2.70 -0.60 0.40
C ILE A 63 3.29 0.81 0.33
N CYS A 64 4.36 1.05 1.07
CA CYS A 64 5.05 2.34 1.08
C CYS A 64 5.59 2.71 -0.30
N ARG A 65 6.09 1.74 -1.08
CA ARG A 65 6.56 2.01 -2.44
C ARG A 65 5.41 2.41 -3.36
N VAL A 66 4.27 1.71 -3.30
CA VAL A 66 3.05 2.11 -4.04
C VAL A 66 2.63 3.53 -3.67
N ALA A 67 2.60 3.85 -2.37
CA ALA A 67 2.23 5.17 -1.88
C ALA A 67 3.14 6.27 -2.42
N ALA A 68 4.46 6.06 -2.39
CA ALA A 68 5.44 7.03 -2.88
C ALA A 68 5.32 7.26 -4.39
N LEU A 69 5.19 6.18 -5.19
CA LEU A 69 5.05 6.26 -6.64
C LEU A 69 3.78 7.01 -7.07
N ASN A 70 2.68 6.80 -6.36
CA ASN A 70 1.39 7.42 -6.63
C ASN A 70 1.23 8.81 -5.97
N GLY A 71 2.17 9.26 -5.14
CA GLY A 71 2.05 10.48 -4.36
C GLY A 71 0.94 10.42 -3.30
N ALA A 72 0.60 9.24 -2.82
CA ALA A 72 -0.46 9.00 -1.83
C ALA A 72 0.06 9.22 -0.41
N TRP A 73 0.29 10.47 -0.02
CA TRP A 73 0.96 10.81 1.24
C TRP A 73 0.15 10.46 2.48
N PHE A 74 -1.17 10.37 2.40
CA PHE A 74 -2.00 9.82 3.46
C PHE A 74 -1.67 8.35 3.72
N GLU A 75 -1.55 7.54 2.68
CA GLU A 75 -1.14 6.13 2.75
C GLU A 75 0.27 5.99 3.32
N TRP A 76 1.23 6.77 2.80
CA TRP A 76 2.59 6.83 3.33
C TRP A 76 2.64 7.12 4.83
N LYS A 77 1.91 8.15 5.28
CA LYS A 77 1.86 8.56 6.68
C LYS A 77 1.44 7.43 7.62
N HIS A 78 0.52 6.57 7.16
CA HIS A 78 0.00 5.48 7.98
C HIS A 78 0.85 4.22 7.92
N HIS A 79 1.54 3.95 6.81
CA HIS A 79 2.27 2.71 6.58
C HIS A 79 3.78 2.82 6.83
N CYS A 80 4.39 4.00 6.67
CA CYS A 80 5.83 4.18 6.94
C CYS A 80 6.21 3.85 8.40
N PRO A 81 5.48 4.27 9.44
CA PRO A 81 5.76 3.85 10.82
C PRO A 81 5.69 2.33 10.99
N LEU A 82 4.70 1.66 10.37
CA LEU A 82 4.55 0.21 10.45
C LEU A 82 5.71 -0.53 9.77
N ALA A 83 6.23 -0.01 8.67
CA ALA A 83 7.41 -0.55 8.00
C ALA A 83 8.64 -0.49 8.91
N LEU A 84 8.86 0.65 9.58
CA LEU A 84 9.96 0.83 10.54
C LEU A 84 9.80 -0.09 11.76
N GLU A 85 8.60 -0.22 12.32
CA GLU A 85 8.29 -1.13 13.42
C GLU A 85 8.49 -2.60 13.02
N ALA A 86 8.22 -2.95 11.76
CA ALA A 86 8.47 -4.28 11.20
C ALA A 86 9.96 -4.55 10.90
N GLY A 87 10.85 -3.57 11.11
CA GLY A 87 12.30 -3.72 10.97
C GLY A 87 12.87 -3.33 9.60
N VAL A 88 12.10 -2.59 8.78
CA VAL A 88 12.66 -1.96 7.57
C VAL A 88 13.58 -0.81 7.99
N ASP A 89 14.80 -0.80 7.46
CA ASP A 89 15.78 0.23 7.81
C ASP A 89 15.34 1.62 7.31
N ASN A 90 15.59 2.65 8.12
CA ASN A 90 15.21 4.02 7.78
C ASN A 90 15.92 4.54 6.52
N THR A 91 17.15 4.12 6.27
CA THR A 91 17.88 4.50 5.05
C THR A 91 17.17 3.95 3.82
N LEU A 92 16.74 2.67 3.87
CA LEU A 92 15.94 2.05 2.82
C LEU A 92 14.61 2.79 2.63
N MET A 93 13.93 3.17 3.71
CA MET A 93 12.67 3.93 3.61
C MET A 93 12.86 5.32 2.97
N GLN A 94 13.98 6.01 3.20
CA GLN A 94 14.31 7.26 2.49
C GLN A 94 14.53 7.03 0.99
N LEU A 95 15.12 5.91 0.59
CA LEU A 95 15.27 5.54 -0.82
C LEU A 95 13.91 5.20 -1.46
N VAL A 96 13.09 4.39 -0.76
CA VAL A 96 11.73 4.02 -1.19
C VAL A 96 10.84 5.23 -1.43
N LYS A 97 11.03 6.31 -0.66
CA LYS A 97 10.28 7.56 -0.79
C LYS A 97 10.64 8.37 -2.04
N ARG A 98 11.80 8.15 -2.64
CA ARG A 98 12.22 8.86 -3.85
C ARG A 98 11.26 8.55 -5.01
N GLY A 99 10.76 9.63 -5.64
CA GLY A 99 9.57 9.62 -6.53
C GLY A 99 9.66 8.80 -7.82
N LYS A 100 8.86 9.22 -8.79
CA LYS A 100 8.43 8.53 -10.02
C LYS A 100 9.51 8.06 -11.00
N GLN A 101 10.76 8.37 -10.82
CA GLN A 101 11.85 7.87 -11.66
C GLN A 101 12.64 6.83 -10.89
N TRP A 102 12.93 5.74 -11.58
CA TRP A 102 13.89 4.71 -11.23
C TRP A 102 15.28 5.30 -10.97
N ASP A 103 15.39 6.16 -10.00
CA ASP A 103 16.66 6.40 -9.37
C ASP A 103 16.76 5.48 -8.14
N LEU A 104 16.81 4.19 -8.43
CA LEU A 104 17.25 3.19 -7.47
C LEU A 104 18.79 3.17 -7.41
N SER A 105 19.45 4.14 -8.04
CA SER A 105 20.88 4.35 -7.87
C SER A 105 21.20 4.54 -6.37
N GLY A 106 22.06 3.70 -5.84
CA GLY A 106 22.33 3.59 -4.41
C GLY A 106 21.51 2.52 -3.67
N MET A 107 20.42 1.97 -4.24
CA MET A 107 19.80 0.75 -3.73
C MET A 107 20.44 -0.50 -4.33
N GLU A 108 20.93 -0.40 -5.57
CA GLU A 108 21.66 -1.48 -6.24
C GLU A 108 22.82 -1.97 -5.39
N ASP A 109 23.55 -1.07 -4.77
CA ASP A 109 24.69 -1.41 -3.91
C ASP A 109 24.28 -2.03 -2.56
N MET A 110 23.05 -1.76 -2.08
CA MET A 110 22.59 -2.20 -0.76
C MET A 110 21.70 -3.45 -0.80
N GLU A 111 20.88 -3.58 -1.83
CA GLU A 111 19.78 -4.56 -1.87
C GLU A 111 19.75 -5.40 -3.17
N CYS A 112 20.65 -5.12 -4.15
CA CYS A 112 20.69 -5.87 -5.41
C CYS A 112 20.84 -7.37 -5.15
N GLY A 113 20.00 -8.18 -5.79
CA GLY A 113 19.99 -9.64 -5.61
C GLY A 113 19.27 -10.11 -4.34
N THR A 114 18.60 -9.23 -3.60
CA THR A 114 17.79 -9.59 -2.45
C THR A 114 16.30 -9.68 -2.78
N LEU A 115 15.53 -10.37 -1.93
CA LEU A 115 14.06 -10.41 -2.03
C LEU A 115 13.45 -9.01 -1.99
N ARG A 116 13.92 -8.11 -1.11
CA ARG A 116 13.42 -6.73 -1.01
C ARG A 116 13.60 -5.96 -2.32
N TRP A 117 14.76 -6.11 -2.96
CA TRP A 117 15.03 -5.51 -4.27
C TRP A 117 14.06 -6.02 -5.34
N THR A 118 13.88 -7.34 -5.41
CA THR A 118 12.98 -7.97 -6.37
C THR A 118 11.53 -7.50 -6.16
N ILE A 119 11.06 -7.40 -4.88
CA ILE A 119 9.74 -6.86 -4.55
C ILE A 119 9.61 -5.40 -5.00
N LEU A 120 10.58 -4.54 -4.73
CA LEU A 120 10.51 -3.13 -5.14
C LEU A 120 10.42 -2.98 -6.66
N ARG A 121 11.19 -3.74 -7.42
CA ARG A 121 11.09 -3.78 -8.89
C ARG A 121 9.72 -4.26 -9.35
N TYR A 122 9.18 -5.28 -8.69
CA TYR A 122 7.86 -5.81 -8.98
C TYR A 122 6.76 -4.77 -8.74
N VAL A 123 6.81 -4.09 -7.59
CA VAL A 123 5.90 -2.98 -7.25
C VAL A 123 5.97 -1.86 -8.29
N ASP A 124 7.17 -1.45 -8.70
CA ASP A 124 7.36 -0.39 -9.67
C ASP A 124 6.76 -0.78 -11.04
N CYS A 125 7.04 -1.99 -11.53
CA CYS A 125 6.47 -2.48 -12.78
C CYS A 125 4.94 -2.52 -12.74
N MET A 126 4.34 -3.05 -11.67
CA MET A 126 2.89 -3.08 -11.52
C MET A 126 2.26 -1.69 -11.40
N THR A 127 2.94 -0.76 -10.71
CA THR A 127 2.38 0.56 -10.42
C THR A 127 2.51 1.51 -11.59
N LEU A 128 3.66 1.53 -12.25
CA LEU A 128 3.98 2.47 -13.33
C LEU A 128 3.56 1.96 -14.71
N ASN A 129 3.70 0.65 -14.96
CA ASN A 129 3.56 0.07 -16.29
C ASN A 129 2.39 -0.92 -16.40
N VAL A 130 1.80 -1.36 -15.28
CA VAL A 130 0.80 -2.44 -15.21
C VAL A 130 1.36 -3.81 -15.67
N HIS A 131 2.49 -3.82 -16.32
CA HIS A 131 3.11 -4.99 -16.92
C HIS A 131 4.36 -5.40 -16.15
N VAL A 132 4.48 -6.71 -15.86
CA VAL A 132 5.67 -7.33 -15.27
C VAL A 132 6.32 -8.20 -16.36
N THR A 133 7.62 -8.05 -16.58
CA THR A 133 8.35 -8.89 -17.53
C THR A 133 8.50 -10.31 -17.00
N GLN A 134 8.66 -11.28 -17.92
CA GLN A 134 8.86 -12.68 -17.52
C GLN A 134 10.11 -12.85 -16.66
N ASP A 135 11.22 -12.21 -17.03
CA ASP A 135 12.48 -12.30 -16.28
C ASP A 135 12.31 -11.83 -14.82
N LEU A 136 11.61 -10.70 -14.60
CA LEU A 136 11.34 -10.23 -13.23
C LEU A 136 10.40 -11.16 -12.47
N PHE A 137 9.43 -11.76 -13.15
CA PHE A 137 8.55 -12.76 -12.55
C PHE A 137 9.32 -14.03 -12.17
N ASP A 138 10.25 -14.47 -13.01
CA ASP A 138 11.11 -15.63 -12.73
C ASP A 138 12.08 -15.32 -11.57
N ASP A 139 12.64 -14.10 -11.48
CA ASP A 139 13.42 -13.63 -10.33
C ASP A 139 12.59 -13.72 -9.04
N LEU A 140 11.31 -13.31 -9.07
CA LEU A 140 10.44 -13.36 -7.89
C LEU A 140 10.18 -14.81 -7.45
N ARG A 141 10.04 -15.73 -8.40
CA ARG A 141 9.85 -17.17 -8.13
C ARG A 141 11.06 -17.85 -7.46
N LEU A 142 12.22 -17.26 -7.48
CA LEU A 142 13.38 -17.77 -6.72
C LEU A 142 13.21 -17.59 -5.20
N TRP A 143 12.31 -16.67 -4.79
CA TRP A 143 12.14 -16.28 -3.40
C TRP A 143 10.77 -16.64 -2.81
N MET A 144 9.75 -16.75 -3.64
CA MET A 144 8.35 -16.83 -3.23
C MET A 144 7.64 -18.01 -3.92
N ASP A 145 6.78 -18.69 -3.17
CA ASP A 145 5.87 -19.67 -3.74
C ASP A 145 4.66 -19.03 -4.46
N ASP A 146 3.85 -19.85 -5.12
CA ASP A 146 2.70 -19.38 -5.91
C ASP A 146 1.67 -18.62 -5.02
N LYS A 147 1.49 -19.03 -3.77
CA LYS A 147 0.59 -18.36 -2.82
C LYS A 147 1.13 -16.98 -2.45
N GLU A 148 2.40 -16.89 -2.10
CA GLU A 148 3.05 -15.64 -1.72
C GLU A 148 3.05 -14.64 -2.89
N ILE A 149 3.28 -15.12 -4.12
CA ILE A 149 3.20 -14.28 -5.33
C ILE A 149 1.78 -13.73 -5.53
N VAL A 150 0.74 -14.55 -5.35
CA VAL A 150 -0.66 -14.10 -5.43
C VAL A 150 -0.95 -13.08 -4.34
N GLU A 151 -0.51 -13.30 -3.11
CA GLU A 151 -0.70 -12.39 -1.99
C GLU A 151 0.03 -11.06 -2.19
N LEU A 152 1.30 -11.08 -2.63
CA LEU A 152 2.06 -9.86 -2.96
C LEU A 152 1.38 -9.09 -4.10
N THR A 153 0.96 -9.80 -5.15
CA THR A 153 0.23 -9.18 -6.27
C THR A 153 -1.06 -8.51 -5.79
N ALA A 154 -1.82 -9.18 -4.91
CA ALA A 154 -3.04 -8.63 -4.33
C ALA A 154 -2.75 -7.41 -3.44
N ILE A 155 -1.67 -7.43 -2.65
CA ILE A 155 -1.21 -6.28 -1.86
C ILE A 155 -0.96 -5.09 -2.78
N VAL A 156 -0.10 -5.25 -3.78
CA VAL A 156 0.29 -4.17 -4.71
C VAL A 156 -0.93 -3.63 -5.47
N ALA A 157 -1.78 -4.50 -6.01
CA ALA A 157 -2.98 -4.11 -6.75
C ALA A 157 -3.97 -3.35 -5.84
N SER A 158 -4.22 -3.86 -4.63
CA SER A 158 -5.12 -3.24 -3.66
C SER A 158 -4.64 -1.85 -3.25
N TYR A 159 -3.35 -1.70 -2.96
CA TYR A 159 -2.81 -0.40 -2.57
C TYR A 159 -2.68 0.59 -3.73
N ASN A 160 -2.57 0.13 -4.95
CA ASN A 160 -2.78 0.96 -6.14
C ASN A 160 -4.22 1.47 -6.24
N MET A 161 -5.22 0.65 -5.89
CA MET A 161 -6.61 1.08 -5.76
C MET A 161 -6.76 2.11 -4.63
N VAL A 162 -6.21 1.83 -3.44
CA VAL A 162 -6.22 2.73 -2.28
C VAL A 162 -5.61 4.08 -2.63
N SER A 163 -4.38 4.10 -3.17
CA SER A 163 -3.69 5.32 -3.56
C SER A 163 -4.51 6.19 -4.50
N ARG A 164 -5.09 5.60 -5.56
CA ARG A 164 -5.91 6.33 -6.53
C ARG A 164 -7.15 6.93 -5.90
N PHE A 165 -7.79 6.20 -4.99
CA PHE A 165 -8.96 6.69 -4.25
C PHE A 165 -8.59 7.89 -3.35
N LEU A 166 -7.51 7.74 -2.57
CA LEU A 166 -7.03 8.78 -1.65
C LEU A 166 -6.65 10.06 -2.37
N VAL A 167 -5.88 9.94 -3.47
CA VAL A 167 -5.41 11.10 -4.25
C VAL A 167 -6.57 11.76 -4.99
N ALA A 168 -7.44 10.98 -5.62
CA ALA A 168 -8.59 11.52 -6.37
C ALA A 168 -9.54 12.34 -5.50
N LEU A 169 -9.74 11.95 -4.24
CA LEU A 169 -10.64 12.62 -3.30
C LEU A 169 -9.93 13.56 -2.32
N ASP A 170 -8.59 13.65 -2.37
CA ASP A 170 -7.75 14.41 -1.45
C ASP A 170 -8.05 14.09 0.02
N VAL A 171 -8.10 12.77 0.33
CA VAL A 171 -8.36 12.29 1.69
C VAL A 171 -7.22 12.71 2.62
N GLY A 172 -7.57 13.30 3.77
CA GLY A 172 -6.62 13.80 4.76
C GLY A 172 -5.94 15.10 4.36
N GLU A 173 -6.40 15.78 3.30
CA GLU A 173 -5.90 17.09 2.81
C GLU A 173 -4.37 17.12 2.57
N MET A 174 -3.81 15.97 2.15
CA MET A 174 -2.36 15.80 1.99
C MET A 174 -1.86 15.99 0.56
N ASN A 175 -2.77 16.10 -0.40
CA ASN A 175 -2.42 16.37 -1.78
C ASN A 175 -2.42 17.88 -2.03
N LYS A 176 -1.34 18.55 -1.63
CA LYS A 176 -1.15 19.93 -2.04
C LYS A 176 -0.95 19.95 -3.55
N CYS A 177 -1.94 20.45 -4.29
CA CYS A 177 -1.74 20.86 -5.67
C CYS A 177 -0.68 21.97 -5.65
N ASN A 178 0.52 21.70 -6.17
CA ASN A 178 1.46 22.73 -6.56
C ASN A 178 1.02 23.30 -7.91
#